data_ab55c3ac5efe69fa90e72872cc76924c
#
_entry.id   ab55c3ac5efe69fa90e72872cc76924c
#
_cell.length_a   1.000
_cell.length_b   1.000
_cell.length_c   1.000
_cell.angle_alpha   90.00
_cell.angle_beta   90.00
_cell.angle_gamma   90.00
#
_symmetry.space_group_name_H-M   'P 1'
#
loop_
_entity.id
_entity.type
_entity.pdbx_description
1 polymer ?
#
loop_
_entity_poly.entity_id
_entity_poly.type
_entity_poly.pdbx_seq_one_letter_code
_entity_poly.pdbx_strand_id
1 'polypeptide(L)'
;MKSPRARVLSSRVSYRGPVFSVTTDEVEEPGGVRARRDVIRHSGSIVILAVDKAAELEPNHRRSHRQSKTTAGEPRILLERQYRHAAHSMMWELPAGRIDEGETPLTAAKRELIEETGFRARRWKRILHFYVSPGFLDETMTIYLAEGLQTGDAEPEADERITTQFFSLSEAIRMALNGRIRDAKTISGILWFAQTTGCTVSRSGK
;
A
#
# COMPACT_ATOMS: atom_id res chain seq x y z
N MET A 1 8.72 10.97 -26.74
CA MET A 1 7.70 10.43 -27.67
C MET A 1 6.50 9.97 -26.84
N LYS A 2 5.24 10.32 -27.23
CA LYS A 2 4.05 9.76 -26.55
C LYS A 2 3.96 8.28 -26.96
N SER A 3 3.80 7.39 -25.97
CA SER A 3 3.56 5.97 -26.25
C SER A 3 2.29 5.82 -27.10
N PRO A 4 2.29 4.94 -28.11
CA PRO A 4 1.09 4.66 -28.89
C PRO A 4 -0.02 4.13 -27.98
N ARG A 5 -1.25 4.63 -28.17
CA ARG A 5 -2.40 4.21 -27.39
C ARG A 5 -3.35 3.40 -28.25
N ALA A 6 -4.00 2.41 -27.66
CA ALA A 6 -5.10 1.73 -28.31
C ALA A 6 -6.28 2.71 -28.53
N ARG A 7 -7.03 2.48 -29.60
CA ARG A 7 -8.28 3.16 -29.87
C ARG A 7 -9.44 2.26 -29.39
N VAL A 8 -10.25 2.74 -28.47
CA VAL A 8 -11.47 2.03 -28.07
C VAL A 8 -12.52 2.25 -29.14
N LEU A 9 -13.01 1.17 -29.73
CA LEU A 9 -14.02 1.16 -30.78
C LEU A 9 -15.43 1.13 -30.18
N SER A 10 -15.61 0.31 -29.13
CA SER A 10 -16.83 0.28 -28.32
C SER A 10 -16.48 -0.18 -26.90
N SER A 11 -17.31 0.17 -25.94
CA SER A 11 -17.16 -0.23 -24.53
C SER A 11 -18.53 -0.50 -23.93
N ARG A 12 -18.66 -1.59 -23.19
CA ARG A 12 -19.88 -1.96 -22.47
C ARG A 12 -19.53 -2.32 -21.02
N VAL A 13 -20.27 -1.76 -20.07
CA VAL A 13 -20.16 -2.16 -18.66
C VAL A 13 -20.82 -3.53 -18.51
N SER A 14 -20.05 -4.54 -18.11
CA SER A 14 -20.48 -5.92 -17.90
C SER A 14 -20.81 -6.20 -16.43
N TYR A 15 -20.19 -5.44 -15.49
CA TYR A 15 -20.46 -5.52 -14.05
C TYR A 15 -20.21 -4.15 -13.41
N ARG A 16 -21.01 -3.80 -12.40
CA ARG A 16 -20.78 -2.62 -11.56
C ARG A 16 -21.01 -3.00 -10.10
N GLY A 17 -19.94 -2.92 -9.32
CA GLY A 17 -19.94 -3.11 -7.86
C GLY A 17 -19.58 -1.82 -7.12
N PRO A 18 -19.54 -1.87 -5.79
CA PRO A 18 -19.20 -0.72 -4.96
C PRO A 18 -17.71 -0.36 -5.02
N VAL A 19 -16.82 -1.33 -5.31
CA VAL A 19 -15.37 -1.13 -5.30
C VAL A 19 -14.82 -0.96 -6.72
N PHE A 20 -15.34 -1.72 -7.68
CA PHE A 20 -14.86 -1.71 -9.06
C PHE A 20 -16.00 -1.98 -10.05
N SER A 21 -15.74 -1.71 -11.32
CA SER A 21 -16.58 -2.15 -12.42
C SER A 21 -15.78 -2.98 -13.42
N VAL A 22 -16.46 -3.73 -14.29
CA VAL A 22 -15.84 -4.45 -15.40
C VAL A 22 -16.38 -3.91 -16.70
N THR A 23 -15.50 -3.50 -17.60
CA THR A 23 -15.85 -3.15 -18.98
C THR A 23 -15.37 -4.23 -19.94
N THR A 24 -16.19 -4.49 -20.97
CA THR A 24 -15.78 -5.25 -22.15
C THR A 24 -15.59 -4.26 -23.29
N ASP A 25 -14.35 -4.09 -23.70
CA ASP A 25 -13.91 -3.12 -24.72
C ASP A 25 -13.52 -3.83 -26.00
N GLU A 26 -14.03 -3.38 -27.15
CA GLU A 26 -13.47 -3.69 -28.47
C GLU A 26 -12.43 -2.62 -28.79
N VAL A 27 -11.19 -3.04 -28.98
CA VAL A 27 -10.06 -2.11 -29.16
C VAL A 27 -9.30 -2.40 -30.44
N GLU A 28 -8.70 -1.35 -31.00
CA GLU A 28 -7.65 -1.45 -32.00
C GLU A 28 -6.32 -1.03 -31.33
N GLU A 29 -5.49 -2.02 -31.09
CA GLU A 29 -4.19 -1.83 -30.40
C GLU A 29 -3.15 -1.22 -31.35
N PRO A 30 -2.03 -0.68 -30.81
CA PRO A 30 -0.92 -0.24 -31.63
C PRO A 30 -0.46 -1.37 -32.57
N GLY A 31 -0.32 -1.04 -33.88
CA GLY A 31 -0.04 -2.03 -34.91
C GLY A 31 -1.28 -2.56 -35.64
N GLY A 32 -2.49 -2.05 -35.33
CA GLY A 32 -3.73 -2.33 -36.03
C GLY A 32 -4.42 -3.64 -35.63
N VAL A 33 -3.97 -4.29 -34.58
CA VAL A 33 -4.58 -5.52 -34.06
C VAL A 33 -5.89 -5.18 -33.36
N ARG A 34 -7.01 -5.78 -33.83
CA ARG A 34 -8.31 -5.68 -33.17
C ARG A 34 -8.47 -6.82 -32.16
N ALA A 35 -8.90 -6.46 -30.95
CA ALA A 35 -9.05 -7.41 -29.86
C ALA A 35 -10.18 -6.99 -28.93
N ARG A 36 -10.78 -7.97 -28.27
CA ARG A 36 -11.67 -7.77 -27.14
C ARG A 36 -10.87 -7.82 -25.85
N ARG A 37 -11.11 -6.86 -24.95
CA ARG A 37 -10.50 -6.79 -23.61
C ARG A 37 -11.57 -6.62 -22.55
N ASP A 38 -11.55 -7.51 -21.56
CA ASP A 38 -12.33 -7.33 -20.34
C ASP A 38 -11.39 -6.69 -19.29
N VAL A 39 -11.78 -5.50 -18.80
CA VAL A 39 -10.94 -4.69 -17.94
C VAL A 39 -11.68 -4.35 -16.66
N ILE A 40 -11.05 -4.64 -15.53
CA ILE A 40 -11.50 -4.17 -14.22
C ILE A 40 -11.10 -2.70 -14.09
N ARG A 41 -12.10 -1.83 -13.82
CA ARG A 41 -11.93 -0.39 -13.64
C ARG A 41 -11.97 -0.04 -12.16
N HIS A 42 -10.96 0.65 -11.70
CA HIS A 42 -10.77 1.03 -10.30
C HIS A 42 -10.32 2.50 -10.17
N SER A 43 -10.73 3.18 -9.08
CA SER A 43 -10.37 4.60 -8.86
C SER A 43 -8.89 4.82 -8.54
N GLY A 44 -8.16 3.75 -8.25
CA GLY A 44 -6.80 3.79 -7.76
C GLY A 44 -6.73 3.73 -6.23
N SER A 45 -5.56 3.40 -5.71
CA SER A 45 -5.31 3.24 -4.28
C SER A 45 -4.06 3.98 -3.84
N ILE A 46 -4.03 4.37 -2.57
CA ILE A 46 -2.84 4.86 -1.89
C ILE A 46 -2.33 3.82 -0.89
N VAL A 47 -1.05 3.89 -0.61
CA VAL A 47 -0.37 3.05 0.37
C VAL A 47 0.55 3.95 1.20
N ILE A 48 0.64 3.71 2.50
CA ILE A 48 1.41 4.55 3.40
C ILE A 48 2.56 3.74 4.01
N LEU A 49 3.78 4.07 3.64
CA LEU A 49 4.97 3.61 4.34
C LEU A 49 5.24 4.55 5.53
N ALA A 50 4.57 4.28 6.64
CA ALA A 50 4.69 5.05 7.86
C ALA A 50 5.92 4.60 8.64
N VAL A 51 6.89 5.51 8.79
CA VAL A 51 8.20 5.23 9.40
C VAL A 51 8.39 6.05 10.67
N ASP A 52 8.67 5.33 11.76
CA ASP A 52 9.17 5.92 13.00
C ASP A 52 10.71 5.80 13.03
N LYS A 53 11.37 6.94 13.07
CA LYS A 53 12.80 7.02 13.38
C LYS A 53 12.92 7.09 14.90
N ALA A 54 13.48 6.11 15.53
CA ALA A 54 13.50 5.77 16.97
C ALA A 54 13.66 6.93 18.00
N ALA A 55 13.83 8.16 17.56
CA ALA A 55 13.94 9.37 18.37
C ALA A 55 12.70 10.28 18.33
N GLU A 56 11.68 9.97 17.53
CA GLU A 56 10.60 10.91 17.22
C GLU A 56 9.27 10.65 17.96
N LEU A 57 9.04 9.44 18.49
CA LEU A 57 7.84 9.12 19.27
C LEU A 57 8.09 9.25 20.79
N GLU A 58 7.16 9.91 21.47
CA GLU A 58 7.16 10.09 22.92
C GLU A 58 7.15 8.74 23.67
N PRO A 59 7.82 8.63 24.85
CA PRO A 59 8.00 7.37 25.58
C PRO A 59 6.71 6.64 25.98
N ASN A 60 5.60 7.34 26.14
CA ASN A 60 4.34 6.76 26.62
C ASN A 60 3.65 5.82 25.62
N HIS A 61 3.90 5.96 24.33
CA HIS A 61 3.32 5.09 23.29
C HIS A 61 4.06 3.76 23.11
N ARG A 62 5.24 3.61 23.70
CA ARG A 62 6.02 2.37 23.63
C ARG A 62 5.40 1.19 24.40
N ARG A 63 4.41 1.45 25.26
CA ARG A 63 3.89 0.44 26.20
C ARG A 63 2.71 -0.40 25.69
N SER A 64 1.98 0.02 24.67
CA SER A 64 0.78 -0.70 24.20
C SER A 64 1.02 -1.64 23.01
N HIS A 65 2.15 -1.51 22.31
CA HIS A 65 2.47 -2.33 21.14
C HIS A 65 3.61 -3.30 21.49
N ARG A 66 3.40 -4.59 21.27
CA ARG A 66 4.38 -5.67 21.51
C ARG A 66 5.68 -5.36 20.77
N GLN A 67 6.72 -4.99 21.51
CA GLN A 67 8.00 -4.58 20.93
C GLN A 67 8.75 -5.79 20.41
N SER A 68 9.08 -5.78 19.12
CA SER A 68 10.15 -6.58 18.54
C SER A 68 11.52 -6.11 19.09
N LYS A 69 12.50 -7.02 19.20
CA LYS A 69 13.88 -6.68 19.60
C LYS A 69 14.50 -5.75 18.56
N THR A 70 14.53 -4.45 18.83
CA THR A 70 15.09 -3.42 17.94
C THR A 70 16.51 -3.09 18.35
N THR A 71 17.41 -2.99 17.37
CA THR A 71 18.71 -2.37 17.53
C THR A 71 18.49 -0.86 17.76
N ALA A 72 19.14 -0.26 18.74
CA ALA A 72 18.97 1.17 19.03
C ALA A 72 19.28 2.00 17.77
N GLY A 73 18.32 2.87 17.37
CA GLY A 73 18.46 3.75 16.19
C GLY A 73 17.94 3.19 14.87
N GLU A 74 17.49 1.93 14.82
CA GLU A 74 16.90 1.36 13.59
C GLU A 74 15.49 1.90 13.32
N PRO A 75 15.18 2.33 12.07
CA PRO A 75 13.83 2.74 11.72
C PRO A 75 12.82 1.60 11.92
N ARG A 76 11.60 1.97 12.34
CA ARG A 76 10.48 1.03 12.47
C ARG A 76 9.41 1.37 11.45
N ILE A 77 8.80 0.34 10.88
CA ILE A 77 7.71 0.45 9.93
C ILE A 77 6.41 0.04 10.63
N LEU A 78 5.38 0.87 10.50
CA LEU A 78 4.04 0.54 10.95
C LEU A 78 3.39 -0.40 9.93
N LEU A 79 2.98 -1.56 10.39
CA LEU A 79 2.17 -2.51 9.63
C LEU A 79 0.84 -2.70 10.34
N GLU A 80 -0.18 -2.97 9.56
CA GLU A 80 -1.49 -3.40 10.01
C GLU A 80 -1.71 -4.87 9.71
N ARG A 81 -2.61 -5.48 10.45
CA ARG A 81 -3.06 -6.85 10.21
C ARG A 81 -4.55 -6.87 10.01
N GLN A 82 -4.98 -7.26 8.81
CA GLN A 82 -6.36 -7.30 8.40
C GLN A 82 -6.71 -8.64 7.73
N TYR A 83 -7.97 -9.07 7.86
CA TYR A 83 -8.47 -10.22 7.11
C TYR A 83 -8.81 -9.82 5.68
N ARG A 84 -8.19 -10.48 4.71
CA ARG A 84 -8.49 -10.30 3.29
C ARG A 84 -9.29 -11.49 2.76
N HIS A 85 -10.57 -11.27 2.52
CA HIS A 85 -11.49 -12.33 2.08
C HIS A 85 -11.00 -13.02 0.79
N ALA A 86 -10.55 -12.25 -0.19
CA ALA A 86 -10.03 -12.79 -1.46
C ALA A 86 -8.81 -13.71 -1.28
N ALA A 87 -8.02 -13.51 -0.23
CA ALA A 87 -6.86 -14.32 0.11
C ALA A 87 -7.18 -15.40 1.17
N HIS A 88 -8.40 -15.42 1.72
CA HIS A 88 -8.83 -16.28 2.83
C HIS A 88 -7.86 -16.29 4.02
N SER A 89 -7.25 -15.14 4.33
CA SER A 89 -6.23 -15.09 5.40
C SER A 89 -6.06 -13.71 6.02
N MET A 90 -5.55 -13.72 7.26
CA MET A 90 -5.02 -12.51 7.90
C MET A 90 -3.68 -12.15 7.24
N MET A 91 -3.52 -10.91 6.81
CA MET A 91 -2.32 -10.42 6.15
C MET A 91 -1.69 -9.28 6.92
N TRP A 92 -0.35 -9.21 6.89
CA TRP A 92 0.39 -8.02 7.31
C TRP A 92 0.58 -7.13 6.10
N GLU A 93 0.14 -5.87 6.22
CA GLU A 93 0.11 -4.90 5.13
C GLU A 93 0.60 -3.53 5.60
N LEU A 94 1.03 -2.69 4.68
CA LEU A 94 1.12 -1.25 4.90
C LEU A 94 -0.29 -0.67 4.89
N PRO A 95 -0.61 0.32 5.74
CA PRO A 95 -1.88 1.05 5.69
C PRO A 95 -2.18 1.51 4.26
N ALA A 96 -3.42 1.31 3.81
CA ALA A 96 -3.77 1.56 2.42
C ALA A 96 -5.28 1.68 2.20
N GLY A 97 -5.70 2.62 1.39
CA GLY A 97 -7.09 2.78 1.05
C GLY A 97 -7.35 3.29 -0.36
N ARG A 98 -8.61 3.39 -0.71
CA ARG A 98 -9.05 3.91 -2.00
C ARG A 98 -8.97 5.43 -2.03
N ILE A 99 -8.84 5.96 -3.23
CA ILE A 99 -8.99 7.39 -3.49
C ILE A 99 -10.46 7.64 -3.77
N ASP A 100 -11.10 8.44 -2.93
CA ASP A 100 -12.51 8.81 -3.10
C ASP A 100 -12.70 9.82 -4.23
N GLU A 101 -13.95 9.95 -4.71
CA GLU A 101 -14.27 10.87 -5.78
C GLU A 101 -13.97 12.32 -5.37
N GLY A 102 -13.17 13.01 -6.18
CA GLY A 102 -12.75 14.39 -5.91
C GLY A 102 -11.58 14.52 -4.93
N GLU A 103 -11.09 13.42 -4.36
CA GLU A 103 -9.98 13.43 -3.43
C GLU A 103 -8.63 13.37 -4.16
N THR A 104 -7.62 14.08 -3.63
CA THR A 104 -6.26 13.92 -4.13
C THR A 104 -5.59 12.70 -3.47
N PRO A 105 -4.64 12.02 -4.15
CA PRO A 105 -3.93 10.88 -3.55
C PRO A 105 -3.27 11.18 -2.20
N LEU A 106 -2.75 12.41 -2.00
CA LEU A 106 -2.13 12.79 -0.74
C LEU A 106 -3.17 13.03 0.37
N THR A 107 -4.34 13.56 0.03
CA THR A 107 -5.45 13.74 0.97
C THR A 107 -5.94 12.38 1.45
N ALA A 108 -6.18 11.44 0.53
CA ALA A 108 -6.53 10.07 0.84
C ALA A 108 -5.49 9.42 1.77
N ALA A 109 -4.20 9.53 1.47
CA ALA A 109 -3.14 8.97 2.31
C ALA A 109 -3.14 9.52 3.75
N LYS A 110 -3.46 10.80 3.92
CA LYS A 110 -3.55 11.42 5.25
C LYS A 110 -4.78 10.97 6.02
N ARG A 111 -5.92 10.83 5.35
CA ARG A 111 -7.18 10.34 5.92
C ARG A 111 -7.01 8.89 6.38
N GLU A 112 -6.60 7.99 5.49
CA GLU A 112 -6.43 6.56 5.78
C GLU A 112 -5.42 6.30 6.90
N LEU A 113 -4.31 7.05 6.97
CA LEU A 113 -3.36 6.88 8.07
C LEU A 113 -4.01 7.16 9.43
N ILE A 114 -4.91 8.15 9.51
CA ILE A 114 -5.63 8.48 10.74
C ILE A 114 -6.66 7.40 11.04
N GLU A 115 -7.50 7.08 10.08
CA GLU A 115 -8.63 6.15 10.23
C GLU A 115 -8.15 4.77 10.68
N GLU A 116 -7.19 4.18 9.97
CA GLU A 116 -6.71 2.83 10.24
C GLU A 116 -5.77 2.73 11.45
N THR A 117 -5.01 3.79 11.74
CA THR A 117 -3.88 3.67 12.68
C THR A 117 -3.87 4.69 13.82
N GLY A 118 -4.66 5.75 13.73
CA GLY A 118 -4.63 6.87 14.67
C GLY A 118 -3.38 7.75 14.56
N PHE A 119 -2.50 7.52 13.60
CA PHE A 119 -1.32 8.35 13.43
C PHE A 119 -1.55 9.47 12.41
N ARG A 120 -0.84 10.59 12.64
CA ARG A 120 -0.63 11.67 11.68
C ARG A 120 0.86 11.74 11.36
N ALA A 121 1.23 12.28 10.19
CA ALA A 121 2.62 12.47 9.83
C ALA A 121 2.90 13.91 9.43
N ARG A 122 4.10 14.39 9.79
CA ARG A 122 4.54 15.77 9.47
C ARG A 122 5.12 15.89 8.07
N ARG A 123 5.78 14.84 7.57
CA ARG A 123 6.47 14.84 6.27
C ARG A 123 5.93 13.74 5.39
N TRP A 124 5.67 14.08 4.13
CA TRP A 124 5.12 13.19 3.13
C TRP A 124 5.92 13.28 1.85
N LYS A 125 6.26 12.13 1.27
CA LYS A 125 6.95 12.06 -0.01
C LYS A 125 6.34 10.93 -0.84
N ARG A 126 5.86 11.22 -2.06
CA ARG A 126 5.50 10.17 -3.02
C ARG A 126 6.78 9.43 -3.45
N ILE A 127 6.80 8.12 -3.29
CA ILE A 127 7.98 7.30 -3.55
C ILE A 127 7.83 6.34 -4.71
N LEU A 128 6.64 5.75 -4.87
CA LEU A 128 6.34 4.83 -5.96
C LEU A 128 4.96 5.12 -6.55
N HIS A 129 4.81 4.79 -7.83
CA HIS A 129 3.52 4.75 -8.53
C HIS A 129 3.58 3.66 -9.58
N PHE A 130 2.67 2.70 -9.53
CA PHE A 130 2.70 1.54 -10.40
C PHE A 130 1.30 0.97 -10.64
N TYR A 131 1.16 0.17 -11.70
CA TYR A 131 -0.02 -0.65 -11.95
C TYR A 131 0.06 -1.96 -11.16
N VAL A 132 -1.07 -2.41 -10.61
CA VAL A 132 -1.13 -3.66 -9.82
C VAL A 132 -1.08 -4.89 -10.74
N SER A 133 -1.93 -4.94 -11.75
CA SER A 133 -1.99 -6.05 -12.71
C SER A 133 -2.48 -5.56 -14.08
N PRO A 134 -1.62 -4.85 -14.86
CA PRO A 134 -2.04 -4.12 -16.06
C PRO A 134 -2.52 -4.99 -17.23
N GLY A 135 -2.49 -6.31 -17.10
CA GLY A 135 -3.03 -7.24 -18.07
C GLY A 135 -4.57 -7.23 -18.16
N PHE A 136 -5.25 -6.89 -17.05
CA PHE A 136 -6.72 -6.91 -16.97
C PHE A 136 -7.30 -5.92 -15.94
N LEU A 137 -6.47 -5.26 -15.18
CA LEU A 137 -6.87 -4.33 -14.11
C LEU A 137 -6.17 -2.98 -14.34
N ASP A 138 -6.93 -1.88 -14.33
CA ASP A 138 -6.36 -0.54 -14.50
C ASP A 138 -6.02 0.15 -13.17
N GLU A 139 -6.15 -0.56 -12.05
CA GLU A 139 -5.77 -0.03 -10.75
C GLU A 139 -4.30 0.40 -10.72
N THR A 140 -4.10 1.62 -10.29
CA THR A 140 -2.79 2.14 -9.92
C THR A 140 -2.66 2.27 -8.41
N MET A 141 -1.46 2.03 -7.90
CA MET A 141 -1.11 2.28 -6.50
C MET A 141 -0.06 3.37 -6.41
N THR A 142 -0.27 4.30 -5.48
CA THR A 142 0.69 5.34 -5.14
C THR A 142 1.18 5.14 -3.72
N ILE A 143 2.49 4.88 -3.52
CA ILE A 143 3.06 4.76 -2.19
C ILE A 143 3.62 6.11 -1.74
N TYR A 144 3.22 6.53 -0.53
CA TYR A 144 3.76 7.67 0.19
C TYR A 144 4.61 7.22 1.37
N LEU A 145 5.82 7.76 1.48
CA LEU A 145 6.60 7.73 2.71
C LEU A 145 6.06 8.80 3.65
N ALA A 146 5.70 8.39 4.87
CA ALA A 146 5.20 9.23 5.94
C ALA A 146 6.15 9.19 7.14
N GLU A 147 6.69 10.34 7.55
CA GLU A 147 7.66 10.47 8.62
C GLU A 147 7.24 11.56 9.62
N GLY A 148 7.84 11.52 10.83
CA GLY A 148 7.49 12.43 11.92
C GLY A 148 6.09 12.12 12.43
N LEU A 149 5.88 10.85 12.78
CA LEU A 149 4.59 10.35 13.24
C LEU A 149 4.19 11.00 14.57
N GLN A 150 2.93 11.37 14.65
CA GLN A 150 2.28 11.91 15.84
C GLN A 150 1.05 11.05 16.13
N THR A 151 0.82 10.79 17.41
CA THR A 151 -0.33 10.01 17.84
C THR A 151 -1.62 10.83 17.83
N GLY A 152 -2.71 10.16 17.52
CA GLY A 152 -4.09 10.61 17.63
C GLY A 152 -4.98 9.39 17.90
N ASP A 153 -6.27 9.59 17.85
CA ASP A 153 -7.23 8.49 17.98
C ASP A 153 -7.50 7.90 16.59
N ALA A 154 -7.57 6.58 16.51
CA ALA A 154 -7.97 5.89 15.30
C ALA A 154 -9.49 5.94 15.14
N GLU A 155 -9.97 6.11 13.93
CA GLU A 155 -11.39 6.16 13.58
C GLU A 155 -11.70 5.16 12.45
N PRO A 156 -11.46 3.82 12.68
CA PRO A 156 -11.65 2.81 11.64
C PRO A 156 -13.11 2.71 11.22
N GLU A 157 -13.37 2.30 10.00
CA GLU A 157 -14.70 1.99 9.53
C GLU A 157 -15.33 0.85 10.34
N ALA A 158 -16.65 0.84 10.46
CA ALA A 158 -17.39 -0.04 11.38
C ALA A 158 -17.21 -1.55 11.09
N ASP A 159 -16.86 -1.91 9.86
CA ASP A 159 -16.62 -3.28 9.39
C ASP A 159 -15.12 -3.65 9.33
N GLU A 160 -14.24 -2.71 9.63
CA GLU A 160 -12.79 -2.95 9.66
C GLU A 160 -12.31 -3.40 11.03
N ARG A 161 -11.64 -4.55 11.06
CA ARG A 161 -10.94 -5.07 12.24
C ARG A 161 -9.45 -5.09 11.98
N ILE A 162 -8.82 -3.95 12.24
CA ILE A 162 -7.41 -3.71 12.01
C ILE A 162 -6.66 -3.76 13.34
N THR A 163 -5.50 -4.41 13.36
CA THR A 163 -4.53 -4.30 14.46
C THR A 163 -3.21 -3.81 13.92
N THR A 164 -2.64 -2.79 14.53
CA THR A 164 -1.39 -2.17 14.08
C THR A 164 -0.22 -2.56 14.96
N GLN A 165 0.98 -2.68 14.36
CA GLN A 165 2.21 -2.97 15.07
C GLN A 165 3.41 -2.37 14.34
N PHE A 166 4.37 -1.83 15.11
CA PHE A 166 5.67 -1.44 14.60
C PHE A 166 6.63 -2.63 14.53
N PHE A 167 7.27 -2.78 13.39
CA PHE A 167 8.36 -3.74 13.15
C PHE A 167 9.64 -2.98 12.83
N SER A 168 10.79 -3.48 13.29
CA SER A 168 12.06 -2.94 12.81
C SER A 168 12.20 -3.14 11.30
N LEU A 169 12.90 -2.25 10.61
CA LEU A 169 13.12 -2.39 9.17
C LEU A 169 13.72 -3.75 8.82
N SER A 170 14.70 -4.22 9.59
CA SER A 170 15.33 -5.53 9.38
C SER A 170 14.33 -6.69 9.56
N GLU A 171 13.41 -6.60 10.51
CA GLU A 171 12.35 -7.61 10.67
C GLU A 171 11.35 -7.56 9.52
N ALA A 172 10.90 -6.37 9.12
CA ALA A 172 9.98 -6.20 7.99
C ALA A 172 10.58 -6.75 6.69
N ILE A 173 11.87 -6.51 6.43
CA ILE A 173 12.59 -7.10 5.30
C ILE A 173 12.58 -8.64 5.38
N ARG A 174 12.91 -9.21 6.55
CA ARG A 174 12.86 -10.68 6.71
C ARG A 174 11.47 -11.24 6.47
N MET A 175 10.42 -10.55 6.96
CA MET A 175 9.03 -10.94 6.75
C MET A 175 8.64 -10.91 5.26
N ALA A 176 9.11 -9.93 4.51
CA ALA A 176 8.90 -9.85 3.06
C ALA A 176 9.64 -10.99 2.32
N LEU A 177 10.88 -11.28 2.71
CA LEU A 177 11.72 -12.27 2.03
C LEU A 177 11.34 -13.73 2.35
N ASN A 178 10.76 -14.01 3.52
CA ASN A 178 10.38 -15.37 3.92
C ASN A 178 8.90 -15.71 3.70
N GLY A 179 8.13 -14.81 3.07
CA GLY A 179 6.72 -15.02 2.73
C GLY A 179 5.73 -14.82 3.90
N ARG A 180 6.17 -14.30 5.03
CA ARG A 180 5.28 -13.90 6.12
C ARG A 180 4.46 -12.65 5.75
N ILE A 181 5.03 -11.75 4.95
CA ILE A 181 4.32 -10.71 4.21
C ILE A 181 4.14 -11.23 2.78
N ARG A 182 2.89 -11.27 2.30
CA ARG A 182 2.52 -11.79 0.97
C ARG A 182 1.83 -10.73 0.11
N ASP A 183 1.64 -9.55 0.65
CA ASP A 183 1.02 -8.42 -0.03
C ASP A 183 2.05 -7.65 -0.87
N ALA A 184 1.80 -7.54 -2.17
CA ALA A 184 2.76 -7.00 -3.13
C ALA A 184 3.08 -5.52 -2.89
N LYS A 185 2.09 -4.69 -2.54
CA LYS A 185 2.29 -3.27 -2.25
C LYS A 185 3.22 -3.07 -1.05
N THR A 186 3.03 -3.89 -0.01
CA THR A 186 3.82 -3.89 1.21
C THR A 186 5.26 -4.33 0.95
N ILE A 187 5.44 -5.43 0.22
CA ILE A 187 6.77 -5.91 -0.20
C ILE A 187 7.49 -4.83 -0.99
N SER A 188 6.82 -4.20 -1.96
CA SER A 188 7.40 -3.13 -2.79
C SER A 188 7.86 -1.93 -1.95
N GLY A 189 7.02 -1.46 -1.02
CA GLY A 189 7.34 -0.33 -0.15
C GLY A 189 8.51 -0.60 0.78
N ILE A 190 8.52 -1.77 1.44
CA ILE A 190 9.58 -2.17 2.37
C ILE A 190 10.91 -2.32 1.64
N LEU A 191 10.94 -3.02 0.51
CA LEU A 191 12.19 -3.25 -0.24
C LEU A 191 12.73 -1.96 -0.87
N TRP A 192 11.83 -1.08 -1.35
CA TRP A 192 12.24 0.25 -1.80
C TRP A 192 12.92 1.04 -0.67
N PHE A 193 12.34 1.05 0.53
CA PHE A 193 12.88 1.77 1.67
C PHE A 193 14.21 1.18 2.13
N ALA A 194 14.32 -0.14 2.19
CA ALA A 194 15.56 -0.84 2.51
C ALA A 194 16.70 -0.44 1.56
N GLN A 195 16.42 -0.44 0.24
CA GLN A 195 17.39 -0.05 -0.76
C GLN A 195 17.84 1.42 -0.62
N THR A 196 16.91 2.32 -0.31
CA THR A 196 17.22 3.76 -0.21
C THR A 196 17.93 4.13 1.10
N THR A 197 17.78 3.32 2.15
CA THR A 197 18.48 3.52 3.45
C THR A 197 19.76 2.72 3.58
N GLY A 198 20.10 1.90 2.58
CA GLY A 198 21.27 1.02 2.63
C GLY A 198 21.14 -0.11 3.64
N CYS A 199 19.93 -0.37 4.14
CA CYS A 199 19.70 -1.45 5.09
C CYS A 199 19.69 -2.80 4.37
N THR A 200 20.67 -3.64 4.68
CA THR A 200 20.75 -5.01 4.16
C THR A 200 20.58 -6.01 5.30
N VAL A 201 19.78 -7.04 5.08
CA VAL A 201 19.70 -8.19 6.00
C VAL A 201 20.62 -9.27 5.46
N SER A 202 21.64 -9.66 6.26
CA SER A 202 22.46 -10.81 5.92
C SER A 202 21.55 -12.04 5.81
N ARG A 203 21.68 -12.80 4.72
CA ARG A 203 21.05 -14.11 4.62
C ARG A 203 21.68 -14.96 5.72
N SER A 204 20.97 -15.18 6.83
CA SER A 204 21.31 -16.28 7.75
C SER A 204 21.24 -17.54 6.90
N GLY A 205 22.39 -18.23 6.77
CA GLY A 205 22.50 -19.46 6.02
C GLY A 205 21.43 -20.47 6.42
N LYS A 206 21.11 -21.31 5.44
CA LYS A 206 20.24 -22.48 5.62
C LYS A 206 20.75 -23.37 6.73
#